data_f3549011fcf776078cebb5d229633865
#
_entry.id   f3549011fcf776078cebb5d229633865
#
_cell.length_a   1.000
_cell.length_b   1.000
_cell.length_c   1.000
_cell.angle_alpha   90.00
_cell.angle_beta   90.00
_cell.angle_gamma   90.00
#
_symmetry.space_group_name_H-M   'P 1'
#
loop_
_entity.id
_entity.type
_entity.pdbx_description
1 polymer ?
#
loop_
_entity_poly.entity_id
_entity_poly.type
_entity_poly.pdbx_seq_one_letter_code
_entity_poly.pdbx_strand_id
1 'polypeptide(L)'
;ENLAKIAAMIGQTDNSRPAAAGLPRLAIEQQNETSEGDVLPKGSFRLRMGDQSIYAKELEVRLFVRYYSYDLWNNANPELSIRTVLAPSLSDDFPDTSGGNKCGKLSKDEVANLSSNSIEHAKQKSIKCTQVVYGVVTSADGSKTIDGEDVDVKGTPFVWSARGSAFMPVANHIREVPSNKIMFGQKAKVTTKRNVNG
;
A
#
# COMPACT_ATOMS: atom_id res chain seq x y z
N GLU A 1 22.59 15.41 7.59
CA GLU A 1 21.34 15.59 8.38
C GLU A 1 20.22 14.67 7.89
N ASN A 2 19.99 14.51 6.57
CA ASN A 2 18.89 13.71 6.04
C ASN A 2 19.07 12.20 6.24
N LEU A 3 20.29 11.68 6.17
CA LEU A 3 20.56 10.23 6.38
C LEU A 3 20.27 9.79 7.82
N ALA A 4 20.57 10.65 8.81
CA ALA A 4 20.27 10.36 10.21
C ALA A 4 18.75 10.35 10.48
N LYS A 5 17.99 11.24 9.82
CA LYS A 5 16.52 11.23 9.86
C LYS A 5 15.94 9.97 9.22
N ILE A 6 16.48 9.57 8.07
CA ILE A 6 16.06 8.33 7.39
C ILE A 6 16.41 7.11 8.25
N ALA A 7 17.62 7.06 8.84
CA ALA A 7 18.03 5.98 9.73
C ALA A 7 17.13 5.89 10.98
N ALA A 8 16.76 7.04 11.56
CA ALA A 8 15.82 7.11 12.68
C ALA A 8 14.42 6.62 12.28
N MET A 9 13.96 6.97 11.08
CA MET A 9 12.64 6.57 10.55
C MET A 9 12.55 5.06 10.23
N ILE A 10 13.66 4.42 9.85
CA ILE A 10 13.70 2.97 9.59
C ILE A 10 14.09 2.15 10.83
N GLY A 11 14.20 2.80 12.01
CA GLY A 11 14.47 2.11 13.26
C GLY A 11 15.90 1.63 13.44
N GLN A 12 16.87 2.21 12.73
CA GLN A 12 18.30 1.89 12.84
C GLN A 12 19.06 2.71 13.88
N THR A 13 18.38 3.48 14.70
CA THR A 13 19.00 4.23 15.78
C THR A 13 18.62 3.63 17.14
N ASP A 14 19.67 3.19 17.81
CA ASP A 14 19.80 2.88 19.24
C ASP A 14 18.67 2.17 20.03
N ASN A 15 19.12 1.28 20.92
CA ASN A 15 18.41 0.30 21.75
C ASN A 15 17.32 0.81 22.71
N SER A 16 16.93 2.05 22.64
CA SER A 16 15.71 2.56 23.29
C SER A 16 14.60 2.67 22.25
N ARG A 17 13.93 1.54 21.95
CA ARG A 17 12.73 1.55 21.10
C ARG A 17 11.61 2.35 21.76
N PRO A 18 11.30 3.59 21.31
CA PRO A 18 9.92 4.01 21.30
C PRO A 18 9.21 3.04 20.33
N ALA A 19 7.98 2.67 20.63
CA ALA A 19 7.17 1.82 19.77
C ALA A 19 7.36 2.30 18.32
N ALA A 20 7.95 1.45 17.47
CA ALA A 20 8.44 1.86 16.17
C ALA A 20 7.28 2.50 15.41
N ALA A 21 7.27 3.81 15.32
CA ALA A 21 6.41 4.51 14.40
C ALA A 21 6.83 4.02 13.01
N GLY A 22 6.12 3.00 12.50
CA GLY A 22 6.39 2.44 11.18
C GLY A 22 6.31 3.57 10.15
N LEU A 23 6.91 3.36 8.98
CA LEU A 23 6.79 4.32 7.87
C LEU A 23 5.34 4.74 7.68
N PRO A 24 5.08 6.03 7.43
CA PRO A 24 3.76 6.52 7.07
C PRO A 24 3.11 5.66 5.99
N ARG A 25 1.84 5.32 6.18
CA ARG A 25 1.11 4.47 5.24
C ARG A 25 0.28 5.32 4.30
N LEU A 26 0.56 5.21 3.01
CA LEU A 26 -0.26 5.82 1.97
C LEU A 26 -1.41 4.85 1.61
N ALA A 27 -2.61 5.37 1.53
CA ALA A 27 -3.81 4.64 1.11
C ALA A 27 -4.76 5.59 0.36
N ILE A 28 -5.77 5.02 -0.31
CA ILE A 28 -6.91 5.79 -0.82
C ILE A 28 -8.05 5.61 0.19
N GLU A 29 -8.62 6.72 0.66
CA GLU A 29 -9.72 6.69 1.60
C GLU A 29 -10.98 6.15 0.92
N GLN A 30 -11.56 5.09 1.48
CA GLN A 30 -12.74 4.42 0.94
C GLN A 30 -14.00 4.67 1.78
N GLN A 31 -13.81 5.12 3.02
CA GLN A 31 -14.91 5.38 3.94
C GLN A 31 -15.46 6.80 3.75
N ASN A 32 -16.71 6.99 4.10
CA ASN A 32 -17.36 8.31 4.10
C ASN A 32 -17.26 8.99 5.47
N GLU A 33 -17.18 8.19 6.54
CA GLU A 33 -17.26 8.65 7.93
C GLU A 33 -16.33 7.81 8.81
N THR A 34 -15.86 8.41 9.90
CA THR A 34 -15.18 7.70 10.99
C THR A 34 -16.18 6.94 11.85
N SER A 35 -15.70 6.10 12.77
CA SER A 35 -16.56 5.49 13.81
C SER A 35 -17.19 6.51 14.75
N GLU A 36 -16.67 7.71 14.82
CA GLU A 36 -17.12 8.82 15.66
C GLU A 36 -18.05 9.79 14.90
N GLY A 37 -18.26 9.55 13.59
CA GLY A 37 -19.19 10.32 12.75
C GLY A 37 -18.56 11.49 11.99
N ASP A 38 -17.23 11.65 12.02
CA ASP A 38 -16.56 12.69 11.23
C ASP A 38 -16.59 12.33 9.75
N VAL A 39 -16.89 13.31 8.91
CA VAL A 39 -16.95 13.15 7.46
C VAL A 39 -15.52 13.00 6.90
N LEU A 40 -15.28 11.89 6.22
CA LEU A 40 -14.00 11.61 5.57
C LEU A 40 -14.01 12.04 4.10
N PRO A 41 -12.90 12.57 3.58
CA PRO A 41 -12.77 12.96 2.17
C PRO A 41 -12.58 11.71 1.29
N LYS A 42 -13.63 10.92 1.11
CA LYS A 42 -13.62 9.69 0.29
C LYS A 42 -13.02 9.93 -1.09
N GLY A 43 -12.14 9.03 -1.49
CA GLY A 43 -11.42 9.12 -2.75
C GLY A 43 -10.17 10.00 -2.68
N SER A 44 -9.86 10.61 -1.55
CA SER A 44 -8.57 11.28 -1.34
C SER A 44 -7.48 10.27 -0.96
N PHE A 45 -6.23 10.66 -1.18
CA PHE A 45 -5.10 9.96 -0.57
C PHE A 45 -5.07 10.27 0.92
N ARG A 46 -4.90 9.22 1.72
CA ARG A 46 -4.68 9.30 3.16
C ARG A 46 -3.26 8.88 3.48
N LEU A 47 -2.49 9.77 4.08
CA LEU A 47 -1.17 9.51 4.62
C LEU A 47 -1.30 9.38 6.14
N ARG A 48 -1.18 8.16 6.66
CA ARG A 48 -1.28 7.89 8.10
C ARG A 48 0.10 7.87 8.73
N MET A 49 0.31 8.76 9.72
CA MET A 49 1.53 8.92 10.49
C MET A 49 1.20 8.71 11.97
N GLY A 50 1.43 7.50 12.49
CA GLY A 50 0.96 7.14 13.84
C GLY A 50 -0.56 7.23 13.93
N ASP A 51 -1.06 8.09 14.83
CA ASP A 51 -2.49 8.33 15.02
C ASP A 51 -3.05 9.43 14.13
N GLN A 52 -2.18 10.24 13.52
CA GLN A 52 -2.60 11.33 12.63
C GLN A 52 -2.83 10.83 11.20
N SER A 53 -3.91 11.29 10.59
CA SER A 53 -4.21 11.08 9.17
C SER A 53 -4.28 12.42 8.45
N ILE A 54 -3.55 12.49 7.33
CA ILE A 54 -3.50 13.68 6.45
C ILE A 54 -4.08 13.27 5.11
N TYR A 55 -4.93 14.11 4.56
CA TYR A 55 -5.66 13.86 3.32
C TYR A 55 -5.22 14.83 2.24
N ALA A 56 -5.06 14.34 1.01
CA ALA A 56 -4.76 15.14 -0.17
C ALA A 56 -5.50 14.61 -1.38
N LYS A 57 -5.93 15.49 -2.28
CA LYS A 57 -6.60 15.09 -3.54
C LYS A 57 -5.61 14.57 -4.57
N GLU A 58 -4.44 15.18 -4.62
CA GLU A 58 -3.36 14.83 -5.52
C GLU A 58 -2.04 14.79 -4.77
N LEU A 59 -1.17 13.90 -5.17
CA LEU A 59 0.20 13.80 -4.68
C LEU A 59 1.16 13.71 -5.86
N GLU A 60 2.28 14.40 -5.77
CA GLU A 60 3.46 14.09 -6.56
C GLU A 60 4.41 13.29 -5.70
N VAL A 61 4.82 12.14 -6.18
CA VAL A 61 5.65 11.20 -5.43
C VAL A 61 6.86 10.77 -6.22
N ARG A 62 7.88 10.35 -5.51
CA ARG A 62 9.03 9.65 -6.08
C ARG A 62 9.07 8.25 -5.48
N LEU A 63 8.98 7.24 -6.35
CA LEU A 63 8.98 5.85 -5.93
C LEU A 63 10.42 5.33 -5.90
N PHE A 64 10.81 4.59 -4.87
CA PHE A 64 12.16 4.09 -4.70
C PHE A 64 12.28 2.63 -5.08
N VAL A 65 11.41 1.80 -4.53
CA VAL A 65 11.45 0.36 -4.69
C VAL A 65 10.05 -0.22 -4.61
N ARG A 66 9.84 -1.32 -5.33
CA ARG A 66 8.60 -2.09 -5.30
C ARG A 66 8.92 -3.54 -4.94
N TYR A 67 8.08 -4.10 -4.08
CA TYR A 67 7.99 -5.52 -3.78
C TYR A 67 6.57 -6.02 -4.04
N TYR A 68 6.42 -7.33 -4.00
CA TYR A 68 5.14 -8.01 -4.04
C TYR A 68 4.92 -8.80 -2.76
N SER A 69 3.67 -8.99 -2.38
CA SER A 69 3.25 -9.90 -1.32
C SER A 69 1.88 -10.47 -1.64
N TYR A 70 1.56 -11.59 -1.02
CA TYR A 70 0.21 -12.14 -1.00
C TYR A 70 -0.34 -12.09 0.41
N ASP A 71 -1.62 -11.83 0.52
CA ASP A 71 -2.33 -11.88 1.80
C ASP A 71 -3.69 -12.56 1.64
N LEU A 72 -4.02 -13.39 2.62
CA LEU A 72 -5.34 -13.96 2.84
C LEU A 72 -5.85 -13.42 4.16
N TRP A 73 -6.67 -12.37 4.08
CA TRP A 73 -7.18 -11.67 5.25
C TRP A 73 -8.36 -12.41 5.87
N ASN A 74 -8.32 -12.62 7.18
CA ASN A 74 -9.43 -13.16 7.95
C ASN A 74 -10.15 -12.01 8.69
N ASN A 75 -11.36 -11.66 8.23
CA ASN A 75 -12.11 -10.56 8.81
C ASN A 75 -12.63 -10.87 10.23
N ALA A 76 -12.92 -12.16 10.51
CA ALA A 76 -13.45 -12.57 11.81
C ALA A 76 -12.36 -12.62 12.88
N ASN A 77 -11.15 -13.01 12.48
CA ASN A 77 -9.98 -13.06 13.37
C ASN A 77 -8.74 -12.62 12.61
N PRO A 78 -8.36 -11.32 12.65
CA PRO A 78 -7.20 -10.79 11.94
C PRO A 78 -5.87 -11.46 12.27
N GLU A 79 -5.73 -12.06 13.46
CA GLU A 79 -4.52 -12.76 13.88
C GLU A 79 -4.31 -14.07 13.10
N LEU A 80 -5.39 -14.65 12.58
CA LEU A 80 -5.35 -15.83 11.71
C LEU A 80 -5.12 -15.50 10.24
N SER A 81 -4.87 -14.24 9.90
CA SER A 81 -4.55 -13.84 8.53
C SER A 81 -3.19 -14.38 8.11
N ILE A 82 -3.14 -14.96 6.90
CA ILE A 82 -1.91 -15.51 6.32
C ILE A 82 -1.28 -14.43 5.44
N ARG A 83 0.02 -14.23 5.58
CA ARG A 83 0.79 -13.24 4.81
C ARG A 83 2.11 -13.83 4.36
N THR A 84 2.57 -13.39 3.19
CA THR A 84 3.88 -13.77 2.69
C THR A 84 4.96 -12.77 3.08
N VAL A 85 6.21 -13.19 2.92
CA VAL A 85 7.35 -12.26 2.86
C VAL A 85 7.21 -11.35 1.63
N LEU A 86 7.97 -10.25 1.62
CA LEU A 86 8.10 -9.38 0.45
C LEU A 86 9.11 -10.00 -0.53
N ALA A 87 8.76 -10.03 -1.82
CA ALA A 87 9.67 -10.47 -2.87
C ALA A 87 9.72 -9.45 -4.03
N PRO A 88 10.86 -9.25 -4.68
CA PRO A 88 11.03 -8.27 -5.74
C PRO A 88 10.35 -8.65 -7.05
N SER A 89 10.11 -9.93 -7.31
CA SER A 89 9.48 -10.44 -8.52
C SER A 89 8.31 -11.36 -8.22
N LEU A 90 7.30 -11.37 -9.11
CA LEU A 90 6.17 -12.33 -9.03
C LEU A 90 6.57 -13.79 -9.33
N SER A 91 7.74 -13.99 -9.94
CA SER A 91 8.33 -15.30 -10.18
C SER A 91 9.04 -15.89 -8.97
N ASP A 92 9.33 -15.07 -7.96
CA ASP A 92 10.01 -15.53 -6.76
C ASP A 92 9.10 -16.38 -5.88
N ASP A 93 9.72 -17.08 -4.94
CA ASP A 93 9.00 -17.77 -3.87
C ASP A 93 8.45 -16.75 -2.87
N PHE A 94 7.25 -17.05 -2.37
CA PHE A 94 6.55 -16.25 -1.38
C PHE A 94 6.19 -17.10 -0.17
N PRO A 95 7.18 -17.52 0.65
CA PRO A 95 6.87 -18.24 1.89
C PRO A 95 5.90 -17.43 2.75
N ASP A 96 4.92 -18.12 3.32
CA ASP A 96 3.88 -17.47 4.11
C ASP A 96 3.89 -17.91 5.57
N THR A 97 3.15 -17.20 6.41
CA THR A 97 3.10 -17.43 7.86
C THR A 97 2.49 -18.77 8.27
N SER A 98 1.85 -19.50 7.34
CA SER A 98 1.34 -20.85 7.58
C SER A 98 2.33 -21.94 7.20
N GLY A 99 3.50 -21.58 6.70
CA GLY A 99 4.52 -22.51 6.19
C GLY A 99 4.29 -22.94 4.75
N GLY A 100 3.33 -22.29 4.06
CA GLY A 100 3.04 -22.52 2.63
C GLY A 100 3.72 -21.51 1.71
N ASN A 101 3.21 -21.39 0.49
CA ASN A 101 3.66 -20.44 -0.52
C ASN A 101 2.46 -19.68 -1.11
N LYS A 102 2.59 -18.36 -1.30
CA LYS A 102 1.56 -17.48 -1.87
C LYS A 102 0.19 -17.58 -1.19
N CYS A 103 0.14 -17.90 0.10
CA CYS A 103 -1.08 -18.17 0.88
C CYS A 103 -1.94 -19.30 0.26
N GLY A 104 -1.33 -20.22 -0.48
CA GLY A 104 -2.04 -21.26 -1.23
C GLY A 104 -2.72 -20.76 -2.50
N LYS A 105 -2.24 -19.68 -3.11
CA LYS A 105 -2.78 -19.16 -4.38
C LYS A 105 -2.53 -20.13 -5.51
N LEU A 106 -3.59 -20.57 -6.14
CA LEU A 106 -3.60 -21.44 -7.32
C LEU A 106 -3.37 -20.61 -8.61
N SER A 107 -2.94 -21.31 -9.67
CA SER A 107 -2.88 -20.76 -11.02
C SER A 107 -4.29 -20.44 -11.54
N LYS A 108 -4.36 -19.64 -12.62
CA LYS A 108 -5.66 -19.32 -13.24
C LYS A 108 -6.40 -20.55 -13.75
N ASP A 109 -5.66 -21.51 -14.30
CA ASP A 109 -6.23 -22.74 -14.86
C ASP A 109 -6.77 -23.64 -13.77
N GLU A 110 -6.05 -23.79 -12.66
CA GLU A 110 -6.54 -24.53 -11.49
C GLU A 110 -7.78 -23.88 -10.88
N VAL A 111 -7.81 -22.55 -10.76
CA VAL A 111 -9.00 -21.82 -10.27
C VAL A 111 -10.18 -21.97 -11.22
N ALA A 112 -9.96 -21.99 -12.54
CA ALA A 112 -11.02 -22.17 -13.53
C ALA A 112 -11.69 -23.54 -13.45
N ASN A 113 -10.98 -24.57 -12.95
CA ASN A 113 -11.50 -25.92 -12.73
C ASN A 113 -12.26 -26.08 -11.41
N LEU A 114 -12.24 -25.06 -10.53
CA LEU A 114 -13.00 -25.09 -9.28
C LEU A 114 -14.48 -24.80 -9.51
N SER A 115 -15.34 -25.49 -8.78
CA SER A 115 -16.75 -25.09 -8.74
C SER A 115 -16.89 -23.67 -8.18
N SER A 116 -17.65 -22.83 -8.86
CA SER A 116 -17.87 -21.41 -8.50
C SER A 116 -18.45 -21.22 -7.10
N ASN A 117 -19.15 -22.22 -6.58
CA ASN A 117 -19.77 -22.22 -5.25
C ASN A 117 -18.93 -22.93 -4.19
N SER A 118 -17.72 -23.40 -4.52
CA SER A 118 -16.87 -24.10 -3.57
C SER A 118 -16.20 -23.12 -2.58
N ILE A 119 -15.95 -23.61 -1.36
CA ILE A 119 -15.20 -22.86 -0.33
C ILE A 119 -13.80 -22.49 -0.86
N GLU A 120 -13.17 -23.43 -1.60
CA GLU A 120 -11.84 -23.18 -2.16
C GLU A 120 -11.88 -22.04 -3.20
N HIS A 121 -12.88 -21.98 -4.07
CA HIS A 121 -13.03 -20.86 -5.03
C HIS A 121 -13.20 -19.52 -4.30
N ALA A 122 -14.01 -19.49 -3.23
CA ALA A 122 -14.17 -18.29 -2.40
C ALA A 122 -12.83 -17.87 -1.73
N LYS A 123 -12.08 -18.85 -1.20
CA LYS A 123 -10.74 -18.62 -0.65
C LYS A 123 -9.79 -18.05 -1.69
N GLN A 124 -9.76 -18.62 -2.91
CA GLN A 124 -8.90 -18.13 -4.00
C GLN A 124 -9.20 -16.68 -4.39
N LYS A 125 -10.48 -16.25 -4.35
CA LYS A 125 -10.88 -14.86 -4.55
C LYS A 125 -10.43 -13.93 -3.42
N SER A 126 -10.31 -14.45 -2.22
CA SER A 126 -9.89 -13.69 -1.04
C SER A 126 -8.37 -13.49 -0.97
N ILE A 127 -7.57 -14.35 -1.61
CA ILE A 127 -6.12 -14.18 -1.69
C ILE A 127 -5.80 -13.03 -2.62
N LYS A 128 -5.19 -11.97 -2.09
CA LYS A 128 -4.83 -10.76 -2.83
C LYS A 128 -3.33 -10.65 -3.04
N CYS A 129 -2.92 -10.39 -4.27
CA CYS A 129 -1.58 -9.93 -4.58
C CYS A 129 -1.53 -8.41 -4.39
N THR A 130 -0.52 -7.94 -3.72
CA THR A 130 -0.30 -6.54 -3.37
C THR A 130 1.06 -6.09 -3.88
N GLN A 131 1.14 -4.93 -4.51
CA GLN A 131 2.40 -4.25 -4.73
C GLN A 131 2.69 -3.37 -3.52
N VAL A 132 3.81 -3.61 -2.86
CA VAL A 132 4.29 -2.80 -1.74
C VAL A 132 5.34 -1.85 -2.27
N VAL A 133 4.99 -0.58 -2.34
CA VAL A 133 5.82 0.46 -2.94
C VAL A 133 6.29 1.41 -1.85
N TYR A 134 7.58 1.69 -1.84
CA TYR A 134 8.20 2.67 -0.97
C TYR A 134 8.53 3.92 -1.77
N GLY A 135 8.30 5.08 -1.18
CA GLY A 135 8.54 6.35 -1.86
C GLY A 135 8.57 7.53 -0.90
N VAL A 136 8.64 8.72 -1.48
CA VAL A 136 8.58 9.99 -0.77
C VAL A 136 7.61 10.92 -1.48
N VAL A 137 6.85 11.69 -0.71
CA VAL A 137 6.01 12.77 -1.24
C VAL A 137 6.91 13.92 -1.65
N THR A 138 6.82 14.37 -2.90
CA THR A 138 7.58 15.53 -3.41
C THR A 138 6.76 16.80 -3.40
N SER A 139 5.44 16.69 -3.59
CA SER A 139 4.47 17.75 -3.35
C SER A 139 3.06 17.16 -3.13
N ALA A 140 2.18 17.93 -2.54
CA ALA A 140 0.77 17.59 -2.34
C ALA A 140 -0.09 18.82 -2.59
N ASP A 141 -1.25 18.63 -3.20
CA ASP A 141 -2.23 19.70 -3.37
C ASP A 141 -3.27 19.62 -2.24
N GLY A 142 -3.32 20.72 -1.44
CA GLY A 142 -4.31 20.91 -0.37
C GLY A 142 -4.27 19.80 0.68
N SER A 143 -3.09 19.44 1.18
CA SER A 143 -2.96 18.43 2.23
C SER A 143 -3.43 18.98 3.58
N LYS A 144 -4.41 18.28 4.19
CA LYS A 144 -5.09 18.71 5.42
C LYS A 144 -5.32 17.55 6.38
N THR A 145 -5.37 17.88 7.68
CA THR A 145 -5.92 16.97 8.69
C THR A 145 -7.43 16.81 8.50
N ILE A 146 -8.05 15.92 9.28
CA ILE A 146 -9.51 15.77 9.31
C ILE A 146 -10.19 17.07 9.80
N ASP A 147 -9.54 17.80 10.70
CA ASP A 147 -10.02 19.06 11.27
C ASP A 147 -9.84 20.26 10.30
N GLY A 148 -9.25 20.02 9.12
CA GLY A 148 -9.07 21.01 8.08
C GLY A 148 -7.79 21.83 8.20
N GLU A 149 -6.91 21.51 9.13
CA GLU A 149 -5.61 22.18 9.28
C GLU A 149 -4.69 21.83 8.11
N ASP A 150 -4.06 22.85 7.52
CA ASP A 150 -3.07 22.65 6.46
C ASP A 150 -1.78 22.05 7.00
N VAL A 151 -1.29 21.00 6.35
CA VAL A 151 -0.07 20.28 6.75
C VAL A 151 0.84 20.09 5.54
N ASP A 152 2.09 20.53 5.65
CA ASP A 152 3.09 20.23 4.62
C ASP A 152 3.61 18.79 4.78
N VAL A 153 3.33 17.95 3.79
CA VAL A 153 3.77 16.55 3.73
C VAL A 153 4.97 16.35 2.80
N LYS A 154 5.53 17.41 2.24
CA LYS A 154 6.71 17.32 1.38
C LYS A 154 7.89 16.69 2.11
N GLY A 155 8.55 15.75 1.47
CA GLY A 155 9.69 15.03 2.04
C GLY A 155 9.28 13.88 2.95
N THR A 156 7.98 13.62 3.16
CA THR A 156 7.50 12.51 3.97
C THR A 156 7.68 11.19 3.24
N PRO A 157 8.47 10.25 3.76
CA PRO A 157 8.56 8.89 3.21
C PRO A 157 7.26 8.14 3.49
N PHE A 158 6.93 7.19 2.63
CA PHE A 158 5.74 6.37 2.80
C PHE A 158 5.93 4.94 2.31
N VAL A 159 5.07 4.06 2.78
CA VAL A 159 4.79 2.75 2.20
C VAL A 159 3.35 2.71 1.68
N TRP A 160 3.18 2.24 0.45
CA TRP A 160 1.88 2.09 -0.19
C TRP A 160 1.63 0.64 -0.58
N SER A 161 0.60 0.05 -0.01
CA SER A 161 0.12 -1.28 -0.39
C SER A 161 -0.92 -1.14 -1.51
N ALA A 162 -0.44 -1.04 -2.75
CA ALA A 162 -1.28 -0.89 -3.93
C ALA A 162 -1.90 -2.24 -4.32
N ARG A 163 -3.22 -2.36 -4.13
CA ARG A 163 -4.01 -3.56 -4.44
C ARG A 163 -5.33 -3.20 -5.10
N GLY A 164 -6.04 -4.19 -5.64
CA GLY A 164 -7.32 -3.98 -6.32
C GLY A 164 -7.18 -3.00 -7.48
N SER A 165 -7.99 -1.94 -7.51
CA SER A 165 -7.99 -0.93 -8.57
C SER A 165 -6.68 -0.13 -8.68
N ALA A 166 -5.89 -0.03 -7.62
CA ALA A 166 -4.60 0.65 -7.64
C ALA A 166 -3.45 -0.22 -8.19
N PHE A 167 -3.62 -1.56 -8.23
CA PHE A 167 -2.54 -2.47 -8.63
C PHE A 167 -2.04 -2.20 -10.05
N MET A 168 -2.92 -2.20 -11.04
CA MET A 168 -2.53 -2.03 -12.44
C MET A 168 -2.00 -0.62 -12.77
N PRO A 169 -2.60 0.48 -12.31
CA PRO A 169 -2.04 1.81 -12.52
C PRO A 169 -0.60 1.94 -12.03
N VAL A 170 -0.29 1.44 -10.83
CA VAL A 170 1.08 1.45 -10.29
C VAL A 170 2.01 0.56 -11.12
N ALA A 171 1.58 -0.65 -11.49
CA ALA A 171 2.38 -1.55 -12.33
C ALA A 171 2.69 -0.95 -13.70
N ASN A 172 1.73 -0.30 -14.32
CA ASN A 172 1.88 0.35 -15.64
C ASN A 172 2.86 1.52 -15.55
N HIS A 173 2.68 2.41 -14.55
CA HIS A 173 3.60 3.54 -14.36
C HIS A 173 5.05 3.07 -14.20
N ILE A 174 5.29 2.04 -13.38
CA ILE A 174 6.64 1.51 -13.20
C ILE A 174 7.20 0.88 -14.48
N ARG A 175 6.36 0.23 -15.28
CA ARG A 175 6.75 -0.38 -16.57
C ARG A 175 7.08 0.68 -17.63
N GLU A 176 6.41 1.82 -17.59
CA GLU A 176 6.63 2.93 -18.52
C GLU A 176 7.93 3.70 -18.25
N VAL A 177 8.57 3.50 -17.10
CA VAL A 177 9.89 4.05 -16.84
C VAL A 177 10.89 3.44 -17.83
N PRO A 178 11.55 4.26 -18.68
CA PRO A 178 12.51 3.75 -19.66
C PRO A 178 13.62 2.92 -19.02
N SER A 179 14.07 1.87 -19.68
CA SER A 179 15.08 0.95 -19.16
C SER A 179 16.45 1.60 -18.83
N ASN A 180 16.73 2.76 -19.45
CA ASN A 180 17.91 3.58 -19.18
C ASN A 180 17.72 4.58 -18.04
N LYS A 181 16.56 4.57 -17.37
CA LYS A 181 16.25 5.42 -16.22
C LYS A 181 15.92 4.57 -15.02
N ILE A 182 16.29 5.07 -13.87
CA ILE A 182 15.95 4.42 -12.59
C ILE A 182 14.65 5.00 -12.05
N MET A 183 13.84 4.14 -11.44
CA MET A 183 12.51 4.50 -10.93
C MET A 183 12.57 5.69 -9.95
N PHE A 184 13.51 5.70 -9.02
CA PHE A 184 13.64 6.78 -8.05
C PHE A 184 14.09 8.14 -8.64
N GLY A 185 14.56 8.16 -9.88
CA GLY A 185 14.86 9.38 -10.63
C GLY A 185 13.63 10.06 -11.21
N GLN A 186 12.48 9.37 -11.24
CA GLN A 186 11.25 9.87 -11.85
C GLN A 186 10.26 10.33 -10.79
N LYS A 187 9.52 11.39 -11.09
CA LYS A 187 8.37 11.83 -10.31
C LYS A 187 7.10 11.29 -10.95
N ALA A 188 6.15 10.89 -10.14
CA ALA A 188 4.84 10.46 -10.55
C ALA A 188 3.77 11.36 -9.93
N LYS A 189 2.91 11.93 -10.75
CA LYS A 189 1.68 12.56 -10.27
C LYS A 189 0.62 11.47 -10.10
N VAL A 190 0.14 11.30 -8.89
CA VAL A 190 -0.92 10.34 -8.56
C VAL A 190 -2.21 11.08 -8.24
N THR A 191 -3.28 10.65 -8.89
CA THR A 191 -4.63 11.17 -8.71
C THR A 191 -5.60 10.02 -8.53
N THR A 192 -6.69 10.23 -7.82
CA THR A 192 -7.78 9.25 -7.73
C THR A 192 -8.83 9.57 -8.81
N LYS A 193 -9.38 8.52 -9.43
CA LYS A 193 -10.54 8.65 -10.32
C LYS A 193 -11.72 7.89 -9.70
N ARG A 194 -12.87 8.53 -9.63
CA ARG A 194 -14.10 7.86 -9.23
C ARG A 194 -14.52 6.92 -10.40
N ASN A 195 -14.57 5.61 -10.12
CA ASN A 195 -15.23 4.70 -11.06
C ASN A 195 -16.74 4.97 -11.01
N VAL A 196 -17.31 5.43 -12.10
CA VAL A 196 -18.74 5.71 -12.24
C VAL A 196 -19.51 4.45 -12.69
N ASN A 197 -18.89 3.28 -12.58
CA ASN A 197 -19.53 2.00 -12.85
C ASN A 197 -20.02 1.43 -11.48
N GLY A 198 -21.23 1.77 -11.14
CA GLY A 198 -21.96 1.23 -10.00
C GLY A 198 -23.38 1.00 -10.38
#